data_cc7d0b1210fbbfd24d73d573b896658d
#
_entry.id   cc7d0b1210fbbfd24d73d573b896658d
#
_cell.length_a   1.000
_cell.length_b   1.000
_cell.length_c   1.000
_cell.angle_alpha   90.00
_cell.angle_beta   90.00
_cell.angle_gamma   90.00
#
_symmetry.space_group_name_H-M   'P 1'
#
loop_
_entity.id
_entity.type
_entity.pdbx_description
1 polymer ?
#
loop_
_entity_poly.entity_id
_entity_poly.type
_entity_poly.pdbx_seq_one_letter_code
_entity_poly.pdbx_strand_id
1 'polypeptide(L)'
;MSDYNSIAPDVKFGQNVKLSKFINLYGCEVGDNTKIGAFVEIQKNAKVGANCKISSHTFICEGVTIEDNVFIGHGVTFINDIYPRATAPGGALQTEKDWKVEPTLIQRGASIGSGATILARVTVGENAMVGAGAVVTRSVPANTTVAGNPAKPISHG
;
A
#
# COMPACT_ATOMS: atom_id res chain seq x y z
N MET A 1 21.22 8.81 -7.24
CA MET A 1 20.02 8.20 -7.81
C MET A 1 20.40 7.27 -8.95
N SER A 2 19.71 6.17 -9.06
CA SER A 2 19.87 5.26 -10.18
C SER A 2 19.15 5.84 -11.40
N ASP A 3 19.74 5.71 -12.59
CA ASP A 3 19.16 6.22 -13.84
C ASP A 3 17.85 5.50 -14.22
N TYR A 4 17.48 4.45 -13.47
CA TYR A 4 16.29 3.64 -13.71
C TYR A 4 15.11 3.96 -12.80
N ASN A 5 15.23 4.94 -11.92
CA ASN A 5 14.15 5.32 -11.00
C ASN A 5 13.49 6.61 -11.47
N SER A 6 12.16 6.64 -11.41
CA SER A 6 11.34 7.83 -11.63
C SER A 6 10.89 8.36 -10.26
N ILE A 7 11.58 9.34 -9.75
CA ILE A 7 11.30 9.96 -8.44
C ILE A 7 10.98 11.43 -8.66
N ALA A 8 9.73 11.81 -8.42
CA ALA A 8 9.31 13.19 -8.56
C ALA A 8 9.96 14.07 -7.46
N PRO A 9 10.23 15.35 -7.74
CA PRO A 9 10.92 16.23 -6.79
C PRO A 9 10.09 16.54 -5.52
N ASP A 10 8.81 16.25 -5.52
CA ASP A 10 7.90 16.46 -4.39
C ASP A 10 7.86 15.30 -3.40
N VAL A 11 8.60 14.22 -3.65
CA VAL A 11 8.69 13.09 -2.72
C VAL A 11 9.52 13.48 -1.51
N LYS A 12 9.01 13.20 -0.31
CA LYS A 12 9.71 13.48 0.95
C LYS A 12 10.28 12.19 1.52
N PHE A 13 11.60 12.15 1.65
CA PHE A 13 12.31 11.03 2.25
C PHE A 13 12.83 11.39 3.63
N GLY A 14 12.70 10.45 4.57
CA GLY A 14 13.46 10.45 5.80
C GLY A 14 14.92 10.05 5.57
N GLN A 15 15.63 9.74 6.64
CA GLN A 15 17.04 9.37 6.58
C GLN A 15 17.20 7.89 6.22
N ASN A 16 18.29 7.58 5.51
CA ASN A 16 18.70 6.19 5.21
C ASN A 16 17.65 5.36 4.46
N VAL A 17 16.79 5.99 3.67
CA VAL A 17 15.85 5.26 2.83
C VAL A 17 16.64 4.55 1.72
N LYS A 18 16.35 3.26 1.54
CA LYS A 18 17.01 2.44 0.51
C LYS A 18 16.05 2.15 -0.61
N LEU A 19 16.44 2.55 -1.81
CA LEU A 19 15.65 2.36 -3.03
C LEU A 19 16.34 1.31 -3.93
N SER A 20 15.56 0.37 -4.42
CA SER A 20 16.01 -0.54 -5.47
C SER A 20 15.89 0.16 -6.83
N LYS A 21 15.66 -0.58 -7.91
CA LYS A 21 15.58 -0.05 -9.27
C LYS A 21 14.16 -0.09 -9.83
N PHE A 22 13.91 0.72 -10.84
CA PHE A 22 12.62 0.74 -11.56
C PHE A 22 11.45 1.13 -10.65
N ILE A 23 11.68 2.11 -9.78
CA ILE A 23 10.71 2.60 -8.80
C ILE A 23 10.06 3.87 -9.35
N ASN A 24 8.75 4.00 -9.16
CA ASN A 24 7.99 5.19 -9.54
C ASN A 24 7.33 5.80 -8.30
N LEU A 25 7.87 6.93 -7.81
CA LEU A 25 7.35 7.65 -6.64
C LEU A 25 7.01 9.08 -7.01
N TYR A 26 5.86 9.56 -6.56
CA TYR A 26 5.47 10.96 -6.71
C TYR A 26 4.53 11.39 -5.59
N GLY A 27 4.74 12.58 -5.05
CA GLY A 27 3.87 13.22 -4.06
C GLY A 27 3.67 12.46 -2.76
N CYS A 28 4.52 11.49 -2.44
CA CYS A 28 4.40 10.63 -1.26
C CYS A 28 5.46 10.97 -0.21
N GLU A 29 5.31 10.37 0.96
CA GLU A 29 6.27 10.47 2.05
C GLU A 29 6.77 9.07 2.43
N VAL A 30 8.06 8.92 2.66
CA VAL A 30 8.70 7.66 3.07
C VAL A 30 9.60 7.95 4.26
N GLY A 31 9.34 7.29 5.38
CA GLY A 31 10.04 7.49 6.64
C GLY A 31 11.43 6.86 6.71
N ASP A 32 12.12 7.13 7.80
CA ASP A 32 13.51 6.74 8.04
C ASP A 32 13.73 5.23 7.92
N ASN A 33 14.86 4.85 7.37
CA ASN A 33 15.34 3.46 7.28
C ASN A 33 14.44 2.51 6.48
N THR A 34 13.43 3.01 5.80
CA THR A 34 12.50 2.18 5.00
C THR A 34 13.18 1.72 3.72
N LYS A 35 12.89 0.48 3.34
CA LYS A 35 13.39 -0.13 2.09
C LYS A 35 12.26 -0.26 1.09
N ILE A 36 12.50 0.21 -0.13
CA ILE A 36 11.57 0.08 -1.26
C ILE A 36 12.18 -0.85 -2.29
N GLY A 37 11.47 -1.94 -2.58
CA GLY A 37 11.87 -2.94 -3.56
C GLY A 37 11.71 -2.48 -5.00
N ALA A 38 12.18 -3.28 -5.94
CA ALA A 38 12.09 -2.97 -7.37
C ALA A 38 10.63 -2.97 -7.86
N PHE A 39 10.35 -2.15 -8.88
CA PHE A 39 9.04 -2.07 -9.52
C PHE A 39 7.91 -1.67 -8.57
N VAL A 40 8.20 -0.92 -7.53
CA VAL A 40 7.20 -0.37 -6.62
C VAL A 40 6.72 0.98 -7.15
N GLU A 41 5.41 1.19 -7.10
CA GLU A 41 4.81 2.51 -7.32
C GLU A 41 4.15 2.99 -6.03
N ILE A 42 4.45 4.24 -5.64
CA ILE A 42 3.78 4.92 -4.53
C ILE A 42 3.28 6.27 -5.04
N GLN A 43 1.98 6.45 -4.97
CA GLN A 43 1.31 7.63 -5.51
C GLN A 43 1.28 8.79 -4.53
N LYS A 44 0.90 9.95 -5.05
CA LYS A 44 0.72 11.19 -4.27
C LYS A 44 -0.18 10.96 -3.06
N ASN A 45 0.11 11.68 -1.98
CA ASN A 45 -0.68 11.64 -0.74
C ASN A 45 -0.71 10.26 -0.06
N ALA A 46 0.14 9.34 -0.49
CA ALA A 46 0.40 8.12 0.28
C ALA A 46 1.54 8.36 1.27
N LYS A 47 1.48 7.69 2.41
CA LYS A 47 2.49 7.81 3.46
C LYS A 47 2.98 6.44 3.89
N VAL A 48 4.29 6.29 3.94
CA VAL A 48 4.96 5.11 4.47
C VAL A 48 5.83 5.53 5.64
N GLY A 49 5.66 4.91 6.77
CA GLY A 49 6.39 5.22 7.99
C GLY A 49 7.85 4.78 7.97
N ALA A 50 8.46 4.79 9.14
CA ALA A 50 9.85 4.39 9.35
C ALA A 50 9.99 2.89 9.52
N ASN A 51 11.16 2.37 9.19
CA ASN A 51 11.54 0.96 9.39
C ASN A 51 10.61 -0.03 8.69
N CYS A 52 10.05 0.36 7.57
CA CYS A 52 9.19 -0.48 6.76
C CYS A 52 9.99 -1.24 5.69
N LYS A 53 9.44 -2.38 5.27
CA LYS A 53 9.91 -3.09 4.09
C LYS A 53 8.78 -3.17 3.09
N ILE A 54 8.94 -2.49 1.96
CA ILE A 54 7.98 -2.56 0.85
C ILE A 54 8.62 -3.41 -0.24
N SER A 55 8.09 -4.61 -0.44
CA SER A 55 8.69 -5.58 -1.36
C SER A 55 8.31 -5.28 -2.82
N SER A 56 9.03 -5.91 -3.73
CA SER A 56 8.92 -5.62 -5.17
C SER A 56 7.51 -5.77 -5.73
N HIS A 57 7.20 -5.01 -6.77
CA HIS A 57 5.93 -5.05 -7.51
C HIS A 57 4.70 -4.65 -6.69
N THR A 58 4.88 -3.96 -5.58
CA THR A 58 3.77 -3.48 -4.76
C THR A 58 3.27 -2.14 -5.28
N PHE A 59 1.95 -1.98 -5.30
CA PHE A 59 1.28 -0.76 -5.69
C PHE A 59 0.62 -0.14 -4.47
N ILE A 60 1.06 1.07 -4.10
CA ILE A 60 0.52 1.85 -2.99
C ILE A 60 -0.14 3.10 -3.57
N CYS A 61 -1.46 3.10 -3.62
CA CYS A 61 -2.23 4.18 -4.23
C CYS A 61 -2.44 5.37 -3.28
N GLU A 62 -2.94 6.46 -3.84
CA GLU A 62 -3.32 7.64 -3.09
C GLU A 62 -4.30 7.29 -1.96
N GLY A 63 -4.10 7.87 -0.78
CA GLY A 63 -4.95 7.66 0.39
C GLY A 63 -4.52 6.54 1.32
N VAL A 64 -3.47 5.82 0.98
CA VAL A 64 -2.92 4.76 1.85
C VAL A 64 -1.94 5.37 2.85
N THR A 65 -2.13 5.04 4.12
CA THR A 65 -1.17 5.34 5.19
C THR A 65 -0.65 4.03 5.77
N ILE A 66 0.65 3.87 5.75
CA ILE A 66 1.37 2.75 6.35
C ILE A 66 2.20 3.30 7.50
N GLU A 67 1.92 2.85 8.71
CA GLU A 67 2.65 3.27 9.91
C GLU A 67 4.02 2.60 9.99
N ASP A 68 4.73 2.81 11.09
CA ASP A 68 6.09 2.31 11.27
C ASP A 68 6.15 0.78 11.43
N ASN A 69 7.30 0.22 11.10
CA ASN A 69 7.62 -1.20 11.34
C ASN A 69 6.70 -2.18 10.59
N VAL A 70 6.18 -1.78 9.45
CA VAL A 70 5.27 -2.59 8.65
C VAL A 70 6.04 -3.34 7.57
N PHE A 71 5.66 -4.61 7.38
CA PHE A 71 6.12 -5.43 6.27
C PHE A 71 5.03 -5.51 5.20
N ILE A 72 5.38 -5.16 3.96
CA ILE A 72 4.53 -5.37 2.79
C ILE A 72 5.24 -6.34 1.86
N GLY A 73 4.61 -7.47 1.60
CA GLY A 73 5.12 -8.52 0.71
C GLY A 73 5.19 -8.08 -0.75
N HIS A 74 5.59 -9.01 -1.61
CA HIS A 74 5.69 -8.75 -3.05
C HIS A 74 4.33 -8.69 -3.71
N GLY A 75 4.16 -7.79 -4.67
CA GLY A 75 2.93 -7.75 -5.46
C GLY A 75 1.66 -7.46 -4.68
N VAL A 76 1.75 -6.73 -3.58
CA VAL A 76 0.57 -6.30 -2.82
C VAL A 76 -0.09 -5.14 -3.55
N THR A 77 -1.43 -5.17 -3.64
CA THR A 77 -2.20 -4.13 -4.31
C THR A 77 -3.20 -3.51 -3.34
N PHE A 78 -3.14 -2.18 -3.23
CA PHE A 78 -4.12 -1.39 -2.49
C PHE A 78 -5.15 -0.81 -3.44
N ILE A 79 -6.39 -0.73 -3.02
CA ILE A 79 -7.53 -0.22 -3.78
C ILE A 79 -8.06 1.05 -3.10
N ASN A 80 -8.28 2.11 -3.85
CA ASN A 80 -8.80 3.38 -3.32
C ASN A 80 -10.08 3.86 -4.01
N ASP A 81 -10.57 3.13 -4.98
CA ASP A 81 -11.83 3.43 -5.68
C ASP A 81 -12.77 2.24 -5.53
N ILE A 82 -13.91 2.46 -4.86
CA ILE A 82 -14.86 1.39 -4.58
C ILE A 82 -15.65 0.98 -5.82
N TYR A 83 -15.94 1.94 -6.71
CA TYR A 83 -16.71 1.72 -7.91
C TYR A 83 -15.97 2.22 -9.15
N PRO A 84 -14.84 1.58 -9.49
CA PRO A 84 -14.00 2.08 -10.58
C PRO A 84 -14.71 2.03 -11.93
N ARG A 85 -14.58 3.11 -12.68
CA ARG A 85 -15.07 3.23 -14.05
C ARG A 85 -14.01 3.96 -14.87
N ALA A 86 -13.82 3.54 -16.10
CA ALA A 86 -12.94 4.24 -17.02
C ALA A 86 -13.54 5.56 -17.50
N THR A 87 -14.84 5.60 -17.70
CA THR A 87 -15.52 6.75 -18.28
C THR A 87 -16.62 7.29 -17.38
N ALA A 88 -16.84 8.60 -17.48
CA ALA A 88 -17.99 9.28 -16.89
C ALA A 88 -19.25 9.03 -17.73
N PRO A 89 -20.47 9.32 -17.18
CA PRO A 89 -21.67 9.35 -17.99
C PRO A 89 -21.48 10.32 -19.17
N GLY A 90 -21.62 9.83 -20.39
CA GLY A 90 -21.34 10.61 -21.59
C GLY A 90 -20.10 10.17 -22.35
N GLY A 91 -19.30 9.27 -21.81
CA GLY A 91 -18.23 8.56 -22.52
C GLY A 91 -16.82 9.15 -22.45
N ALA A 92 -16.62 10.31 -21.82
CA ALA A 92 -15.29 10.86 -21.60
C ALA A 92 -14.54 10.09 -20.51
N LEU A 93 -13.23 9.99 -20.61
CA LEU A 93 -12.41 9.40 -19.56
C LEU A 93 -12.62 10.15 -18.24
N GLN A 94 -12.76 9.39 -17.15
CA GLN A 94 -12.86 9.99 -15.84
C GLN A 94 -11.58 10.74 -15.47
N THR A 95 -11.76 11.82 -14.72
CA THR A 95 -10.69 12.60 -14.10
C THR A 95 -10.80 12.48 -12.59
N GLU A 96 -9.87 13.08 -11.86
CA GLU A 96 -9.88 13.12 -10.38
C GLU A 96 -11.17 13.70 -9.80
N LYS A 97 -11.94 14.44 -10.58
CA LYS A 97 -13.21 15.05 -10.15
C LYS A 97 -14.40 14.09 -10.20
N ASP A 98 -14.25 12.97 -10.86
CA ASP A 98 -15.35 12.05 -11.16
C ASP A 98 -15.46 10.90 -10.15
N TRP A 99 -14.51 10.77 -9.23
CA TRP A 99 -14.49 9.71 -8.22
C TRP A 99 -13.87 10.21 -6.92
N LYS A 100 -14.01 9.42 -5.88
CA LYS A 100 -13.52 9.78 -4.54
C LYS A 100 -12.47 8.79 -4.08
N VAL A 101 -11.35 9.32 -3.60
CA VAL A 101 -10.32 8.52 -2.94
C VAL A 101 -10.83 8.06 -1.58
N GLU A 102 -10.82 6.76 -1.35
CA GLU A 102 -11.15 6.17 -0.07
C GLU A 102 -9.88 5.72 0.64
N PRO A 103 -9.69 6.08 1.92
CA PRO A 103 -8.45 5.83 2.63
C PRO A 103 -8.31 4.38 3.07
N THR A 104 -7.06 3.98 3.30
CA THR A 104 -6.69 2.69 3.90
C THR A 104 -5.57 2.92 4.90
N LEU A 105 -5.62 2.25 6.03
CA LEU A 105 -4.65 2.39 7.11
C LEU A 105 -4.04 1.04 7.47
N ILE A 106 -2.73 0.95 7.43
CA ILE A 106 -1.96 -0.20 7.93
C ILE A 106 -1.22 0.24 9.17
N GLN A 107 -1.59 -0.30 10.30
CA GLN A 107 -1.07 0.13 11.59
C GLN A 107 0.26 -0.54 11.90
N ARG A 108 0.95 0.05 12.89
CA ARG A 108 2.30 -0.30 13.30
C ARG A 108 2.49 -1.79 13.47
N GLY A 109 3.60 -2.30 12.92
CA GLY A 109 4.01 -3.69 13.11
C GLY A 109 3.21 -4.72 12.32
N ALA A 110 2.21 -4.31 11.54
CA ALA A 110 1.45 -5.24 10.71
C ALA A 110 2.32 -5.84 9.61
N SER A 111 1.94 -7.03 9.15
CA SER A 111 2.59 -7.72 8.04
C SER A 111 1.55 -8.12 7.00
N ILE A 112 1.78 -7.74 5.76
CA ILE A 112 0.91 -8.07 4.63
C ILE A 112 1.63 -9.05 3.73
N GLY A 113 1.08 -10.25 3.59
CA GLY A 113 1.68 -11.30 2.77
C GLY A 113 1.67 -11.00 1.28
N SER A 114 2.59 -11.62 0.55
CA SER A 114 2.75 -11.41 -0.89
C SER A 114 1.47 -11.70 -1.67
N GLY A 115 1.17 -10.89 -2.66
CA GLY A 115 0.01 -11.06 -3.52
C GLY A 115 -1.33 -10.73 -2.88
N ALA A 116 -1.36 -10.19 -1.67
CA ALA A 116 -2.60 -9.76 -1.04
C ALA A 116 -3.18 -8.53 -1.74
N THR A 117 -4.51 -8.44 -1.73
CA THR A 117 -5.25 -7.26 -2.19
C THR A 117 -5.98 -6.65 -0.99
N ILE A 118 -5.76 -5.37 -0.75
CA ILE A 118 -6.37 -4.65 0.37
C ILE A 118 -7.39 -3.67 -0.19
N LEU A 119 -8.66 -3.89 0.14
CA LEU A 119 -9.73 -3.02 -0.33
C LEU A 119 -9.73 -1.67 0.40
N ALA A 120 -10.36 -0.70 -0.22
CA ALA A 120 -10.53 0.64 0.35
C ALA A 120 -11.29 0.61 1.68
N ARG A 121 -11.03 1.59 2.52
CA ARG A 121 -11.64 1.77 3.86
C ARG A 121 -11.24 0.71 4.88
N VAL A 122 -10.26 -0.12 4.57
CA VAL A 122 -9.78 -1.15 5.49
C VAL A 122 -8.73 -0.56 6.43
N THR A 123 -8.83 -0.88 7.71
CA THR A 123 -7.74 -0.72 8.67
C THR A 123 -7.20 -2.09 9.03
N VAL A 124 -5.91 -2.32 8.80
CA VAL A 124 -5.22 -3.50 9.30
C VAL A 124 -4.58 -3.11 10.63
N GLY A 125 -5.03 -3.74 11.72
CA GLY A 125 -4.67 -3.37 13.09
C GLY A 125 -3.20 -3.65 13.43
N GLU A 126 -2.75 -3.10 14.55
CA GLU A 126 -1.38 -3.25 15.03
C GLU A 126 -0.99 -4.73 15.14
N ASN A 127 0.20 -5.05 14.64
CA ASN A 127 0.77 -6.40 14.68
C ASN A 127 -0.11 -7.49 14.06
N ALA A 128 -1.11 -7.10 13.27
CA ALA A 128 -1.92 -8.07 12.53
C ALA A 128 -1.11 -8.68 11.38
N MET A 129 -1.51 -9.86 10.97
CA MET A 129 -0.90 -10.55 9.83
C MET A 129 -1.96 -10.89 8.78
N VAL A 130 -1.65 -10.56 7.55
CA VAL A 130 -2.47 -10.91 6.39
C VAL A 130 -1.73 -11.96 5.58
N GLY A 131 -2.36 -13.10 5.37
CA GLY A 131 -1.78 -14.21 4.62
C GLY A 131 -1.51 -13.86 3.15
N ALA A 132 -0.53 -14.53 2.56
CA ALA A 132 -0.24 -14.37 1.14
C ALA A 132 -1.49 -14.67 0.29
N GLY A 133 -1.71 -13.88 -0.75
CA GLY A 133 -2.84 -14.05 -1.67
C GLY A 133 -4.21 -13.71 -1.09
N ALA A 134 -4.29 -13.20 0.13
CA ALA A 134 -5.55 -12.84 0.75
C ALA A 134 -6.21 -11.65 0.08
N VAL A 135 -7.54 -11.63 0.07
CA VAL A 135 -8.33 -10.46 -0.33
C VAL A 135 -9.00 -9.90 0.91
N VAL A 136 -8.46 -8.80 1.44
CA VAL A 136 -8.93 -8.20 2.69
C VAL A 136 -10.07 -7.24 2.37
N THR A 137 -11.28 -7.64 2.71
CA THR A 137 -12.52 -6.90 2.41
C THR A 137 -13.05 -6.13 3.61
N ARG A 138 -12.55 -6.40 4.81
CA ARG A 138 -12.96 -5.78 6.08
C ARG A 138 -11.74 -5.49 6.92
N SER A 139 -11.89 -4.55 7.84
CA SER A 139 -10.82 -4.22 8.78
C SER A 139 -10.41 -5.44 9.62
N VAL A 140 -9.12 -5.52 9.90
CA VAL A 140 -8.49 -6.62 10.64
C VAL A 140 -8.13 -6.11 12.03
N PRO A 141 -8.66 -6.73 13.10
CA PRO A 141 -8.30 -6.32 14.47
C PRO A 141 -6.81 -6.50 14.75
N ALA A 142 -6.30 -5.72 15.68
CA ALA A 142 -4.92 -5.85 16.15
C ALA A 142 -4.62 -7.30 16.59
N ASN A 143 -3.38 -7.72 16.37
CA ASN A 143 -2.88 -9.04 16.78
C ASN A 143 -3.64 -10.24 16.19
N THR A 144 -4.36 -10.03 15.10
CA THR A 144 -5.17 -11.06 14.43
C THR A 144 -4.49 -11.46 13.13
N THR A 145 -4.54 -12.75 12.82
CA THR A 145 -4.13 -13.25 11.52
C THR A 145 -5.36 -13.57 10.67
N VAL A 146 -5.37 -13.05 9.44
CA VAL A 146 -6.42 -13.33 8.46
C VAL A 146 -5.82 -13.93 7.20
N ALA A 147 -6.59 -14.76 6.50
CA ALA A 147 -6.17 -15.37 5.24
C ALA A 147 -7.38 -15.68 4.37
N GLY A 148 -7.13 -15.89 3.10
CA GLY A 148 -8.14 -16.35 2.14
C GLY A 148 -8.83 -15.23 1.38
N ASN A 149 -9.84 -15.60 0.62
CA ASN A 149 -10.66 -14.71 -0.20
C ASN A 149 -12.14 -15.06 -0.05
N PRO A 150 -12.97 -14.25 0.64
CA PRO A 150 -12.53 -13.08 1.42
C PRO A 150 -11.69 -13.52 2.62
N ALA A 151 -10.77 -12.64 3.04
CA ALA A 151 -9.91 -12.91 4.19
C ALA A 151 -10.75 -13.05 5.46
N LYS A 152 -10.45 -14.09 6.24
CA LYS A 152 -11.11 -14.37 7.52
C LYS A 152 -10.06 -14.71 8.56
N PRO A 153 -10.35 -14.46 9.86
CA PRO A 153 -9.45 -14.86 10.92
C PRO A 153 -9.14 -16.36 10.88
N ILE A 154 -7.87 -16.67 11.12
CA ILE A 154 -7.41 -18.04 11.28
C ILE A 154 -6.77 -18.20 12.66
N SER A 155 -6.89 -19.39 13.23
CA SER A 155 -6.20 -19.69 14.49
C SER A 155 -4.78 -20.15 14.20
N HIS A 156 -3.83 -19.68 15.01
CA HIS A 156 -2.50 -20.27 15.05
C HIS A 156 -2.60 -21.55 15.88
N GLY A 157 -2.46 -22.66 15.18
CA GLY A 157 -2.40 -23.98 15.84
C GLY A 157 -1.11 -24.15 16.63
#